data_56a8f5abbb6bb91324f578aef290b347
#
_entry.id   56a8f5abbb6bb91324f578aef290b347
#
_cell.length_a   1.000
_cell.length_b   1.000
_cell.length_c   1.000
_cell.angle_alpha   90.00
_cell.angle_beta   90.00
_cell.angle_gamma   90.00
#
_symmetry.space_group_name_H-M   'P 1'
#
loop_
_entity.id
_entity.type
_entity.pdbx_description
1 polymer ?
#
loop_
_entity_poly.entity_id
_entity_poly.type
_entity_poly.pdbx_seq_one_letter_code
_entity_poly.pdbx_strand_id
1 'polypeptide(L)'
;DTPYVRTTPSDDIKGLEYASVMKNIYAIAAGMCSSLHYGDNFQAVLLTNAMHEIMQFTKAIQDIPRDITNSGYLGDVLVTAYSQFSRNRQFGQMIGMGYSVKAAQTEMEMVAEGFYGTKAIHEVNKTIGLELPIVEAMYQILYQHKSPKSTIKGLTQKFQ
;
A
#
# COMPACT_ATOMS: atom_id res chain seq x y z
N ASP A 1 -22.99 13.51 -13.14
CA ASP A 1 -23.39 12.10 -13.24
C ASP A 1 -23.81 11.76 -14.67
N THR A 2 -23.46 10.57 -15.09
CA THR A 2 -23.87 9.97 -16.37
C THR A 2 -24.53 8.60 -16.09
N PRO A 3 -25.14 7.94 -17.09
CA PRO A 3 -25.65 6.56 -16.90
C PRO A 3 -24.61 5.57 -16.38
N TYR A 4 -23.32 5.84 -16.61
CA TYR A 4 -22.19 4.93 -16.29
C TYR A 4 -21.28 5.46 -15.18
N VAL A 5 -21.38 6.74 -14.81
CA VAL A 5 -20.49 7.38 -13.82
C VAL A 5 -21.33 8.14 -12.82
N ARG A 6 -21.15 7.81 -11.54
CA ARG A 6 -21.68 8.60 -10.42
C ARG A 6 -20.52 9.29 -9.71
N THR A 7 -20.68 10.56 -9.39
CA THR A 7 -19.70 11.36 -8.66
C THR A 7 -20.24 11.75 -7.30
N THR A 8 -19.40 11.65 -6.29
CA THR A 8 -19.72 12.13 -4.94
C THR A 8 -18.67 13.17 -4.57
N PRO A 9 -19.04 14.43 -4.34
CA PRO A 9 -18.10 15.44 -3.89
C PRO A 9 -17.59 15.09 -2.49
N SER A 10 -16.32 15.39 -2.23
CA SER A 10 -15.70 15.22 -0.91
C SER A 10 -14.85 16.46 -0.60
N ASP A 11 -14.89 16.91 0.63
CA ASP A 11 -14.05 17.96 1.18
C ASP A 11 -12.85 17.40 1.98
N ASP A 12 -12.77 16.07 2.10
CA ASP A 12 -11.65 15.39 2.75
C ASP A 12 -10.43 15.28 1.82
N ILE A 13 -9.89 16.42 1.41
CA ILE A 13 -8.77 16.50 0.45
C ILE A 13 -7.55 15.78 1.03
N LYS A 14 -7.17 16.09 2.28
CA LYS A 14 -5.97 15.52 2.90
C LYS A 14 -6.06 14.01 3.08
N GLY A 15 -7.21 13.51 3.55
CA GLY A 15 -7.38 12.07 3.75
C GLY A 15 -7.28 11.30 2.44
N LEU A 16 -7.96 11.77 1.40
CA LEU A 16 -7.93 11.12 0.08
C LEU A 16 -6.54 11.19 -0.59
N GLU A 17 -5.82 12.31 -0.45
CA GLU A 17 -4.44 12.43 -0.97
C GLU A 17 -3.50 11.42 -0.30
N TYR A 18 -3.49 11.35 1.04
CA TYR A 18 -2.64 10.38 1.75
C TYR A 18 -3.06 8.94 1.47
N ALA A 19 -4.35 8.65 1.43
CA ALA A 19 -4.85 7.32 1.07
C ALA A 19 -4.41 6.91 -0.33
N SER A 20 -4.41 7.85 -1.30
CA SER A 20 -3.98 7.58 -2.68
C SER A 20 -2.47 7.31 -2.81
N VAL A 21 -1.66 7.84 -1.90
CA VAL A 21 -0.23 7.47 -1.79
C VAL A 21 -0.09 6.09 -1.14
N MET A 22 -0.78 5.87 -0.01
CA MET A 22 -0.64 4.65 0.78
C MET A 22 -1.16 3.42 0.03
N LYS A 23 -2.26 3.52 -0.76
CA LYS A 23 -2.75 2.41 -1.60
C LYS A 23 -1.66 1.81 -2.51
N ASN A 24 -0.78 2.66 -3.02
CA ASN A 24 0.30 2.23 -3.91
C ASN A 24 1.35 1.41 -3.15
N ILE A 25 1.61 1.73 -1.88
CA ILE A 25 2.49 0.95 -1.00
C ILE A 25 1.89 -0.44 -0.76
N TYR A 26 0.59 -0.50 -0.46
CA TYR A 26 -0.11 -1.75 -0.22
C TYR A 26 -0.24 -2.61 -1.48
N ALA A 27 -0.34 -1.99 -2.65
CA ALA A 27 -0.29 -2.71 -3.92
C ALA A 27 1.07 -3.38 -4.16
N ILE A 28 2.19 -2.72 -3.77
CA ILE A 28 3.53 -3.35 -3.79
C ILE A 28 3.54 -4.55 -2.84
N ALA A 29 3.05 -4.38 -1.60
CA ALA A 29 2.98 -5.47 -0.63
C ALA A 29 2.15 -6.65 -1.14
N ALA A 30 0.97 -6.39 -1.70
CA ALA A 30 0.08 -7.39 -2.28
C ALA A 30 0.74 -8.16 -3.45
N GLY A 31 1.42 -7.45 -4.35
CA GLY A 31 2.19 -8.05 -5.44
C GLY A 31 3.30 -8.96 -4.94
N MET A 32 4.04 -8.49 -3.94
CA MET A 32 5.13 -9.25 -3.32
C MET A 32 4.62 -10.53 -2.63
N CYS A 33 3.53 -10.42 -1.87
CA CYS A 33 2.90 -11.57 -1.22
C CYS A 33 2.38 -12.59 -2.25
N SER A 34 1.82 -12.14 -3.37
CA SER A 34 1.40 -13.01 -4.46
C SER A 34 2.56 -13.85 -5.01
N SER A 35 3.71 -13.24 -5.29
CA SER A 35 4.90 -13.94 -5.80
C SER A 35 5.58 -14.83 -4.77
N LEU A 36 5.40 -14.54 -3.48
CA LEU A 36 5.84 -15.40 -2.38
C LEU A 36 4.84 -16.53 -2.06
N HIS A 37 3.82 -16.70 -2.90
CA HIS A 37 2.79 -17.75 -2.78
C HIS A 37 1.89 -17.65 -1.54
N TYR A 38 1.69 -16.45 -1.01
CA TYR A 38 0.64 -16.22 -0.03
C TYR A 38 -0.73 -16.21 -0.73
N GLY A 39 -1.66 -17.03 -0.24
CA GLY A 39 -2.98 -17.20 -0.83
C GLY A 39 -3.95 -16.04 -0.56
N ASP A 40 -5.18 -16.17 -1.11
CA ASP A 40 -6.20 -15.11 -1.08
C ASP A 40 -6.62 -14.72 0.34
N ASN A 41 -6.68 -15.69 1.26
CA ASN A 41 -6.98 -15.39 2.67
C ASN A 41 -5.95 -14.44 3.28
N PHE A 42 -4.68 -14.64 2.97
CA PHE A 42 -3.63 -13.73 3.44
C PHE A 42 -3.75 -12.35 2.78
N GLN A 43 -4.07 -12.30 1.49
CA GLN A 43 -4.31 -11.04 0.78
C GLN A 43 -5.46 -10.24 1.42
N ALA A 44 -6.54 -10.91 1.81
CA ALA A 44 -7.66 -10.27 2.51
C ALA A 44 -7.22 -9.70 3.87
N VAL A 45 -6.45 -10.46 4.66
CA VAL A 45 -5.90 -9.98 5.95
C VAL A 45 -4.94 -8.82 5.74
N LEU A 46 -4.05 -8.89 4.74
CA LEU A 46 -3.14 -7.80 4.40
C LEU A 46 -3.91 -6.50 4.11
N LEU A 47 -4.94 -6.56 3.26
CA LEU A 47 -5.71 -5.38 2.88
C LEU A 47 -6.59 -4.85 4.00
N THR A 48 -7.10 -5.70 4.88
CA THR A 48 -7.80 -5.27 6.10
C THR A 48 -6.86 -4.47 7.01
N ASN A 49 -5.63 -4.96 7.24
CA ASN A 49 -4.63 -4.23 8.02
C ASN A 49 -4.16 -2.96 7.30
N ALA A 50 -4.08 -2.96 5.96
CA ALA A 50 -3.80 -1.77 5.17
C ALA A 50 -4.85 -0.67 5.39
N MET A 51 -6.13 -1.03 5.44
CA MET A 51 -7.21 -0.09 5.75
C MET A 51 -7.12 0.46 7.18
N HIS A 52 -6.69 -0.35 8.15
CA HIS A 52 -6.42 0.13 9.51
C HIS A 52 -5.26 1.14 9.53
N GLU A 53 -4.18 0.90 8.81
CA GLU A 53 -3.06 1.86 8.70
C GLU A 53 -3.51 3.18 8.06
N ILE A 54 -4.31 3.14 6.97
CA ILE A 54 -4.89 4.34 6.36
C ILE A 54 -5.75 5.11 7.37
N MET A 55 -6.64 4.41 8.07
CA MET A 55 -7.53 5.02 9.04
C MET A 55 -6.76 5.74 10.15
N GLN A 56 -5.78 5.06 10.75
CA GLN A 56 -4.95 5.63 11.82
C GLN A 56 -4.14 6.82 11.31
N PHE A 57 -3.51 6.70 10.15
CA PHE A 57 -2.67 7.73 9.57
C PHE A 57 -3.47 8.98 9.20
N THR A 58 -4.57 8.81 8.47
CA THR A 58 -5.40 9.95 8.05
C THR A 58 -6.08 10.65 9.23
N LYS A 59 -6.45 9.89 10.28
CA LYS A 59 -6.93 10.46 11.55
C LYS A 59 -5.88 11.30 12.25
N ALA A 60 -4.62 10.83 12.31
CA ALA A 60 -3.53 11.58 12.93
C ALA A 60 -3.16 12.86 12.14
N ILE A 61 -3.30 12.85 10.81
CA ILE A 61 -3.10 14.04 9.96
C ILE A 61 -4.22 15.07 10.16
N GLN A 62 -5.47 14.60 10.22
CA GLN A 62 -6.63 15.45 10.42
C GLN A 62 -7.76 14.62 11.03
N ASP A 63 -8.13 14.92 12.27
CA ASP A 63 -9.19 14.19 12.99
C ASP A 63 -10.57 14.72 12.59
N ILE A 64 -11.13 14.16 11.52
CA ILE A 64 -12.49 14.38 11.04
C ILE A 64 -13.21 13.05 10.85
N PRO A 65 -14.54 13.00 10.92
CA PRO A 65 -15.31 11.80 10.57
C PRO A 65 -15.04 11.38 9.13
N ARG A 66 -14.71 10.09 8.90
CA ARG A 66 -14.45 9.52 7.58
C ARG A 66 -15.17 8.20 7.42
N ASP A 67 -15.81 8.02 6.28
CA ASP A 67 -16.23 6.70 5.83
C ASP A 67 -15.10 6.09 4.97
N ILE A 68 -14.23 5.32 5.61
CA ILE A 68 -13.13 4.62 4.93
C ILE A 68 -13.59 3.44 4.07
N THR A 69 -14.87 3.08 4.12
CA THR A 69 -15.44 1.98 3.33
C THR A 69 -15.94 2.43 1.95
N ASN A 70 -15.94 3.72 1.67
CA ASN A 70 -16.36 4.28 0.39
C ASN A 70 -15.36 4.00 -0.75
N SER A 71 -15.75 4.29 -1.99
CA SER A 71 -14.96 4.02 -3.19
C SER A 71 -13.64 4.79 -3.25
N GLY A 72 -13.54 5.97 -2.62
CA GLY A 72 -12.32 6.78 -2.59
C GLY A 72 -11.23 6.23 -1.65
N TYR A 73 -11.60 5.37 -0.72
CA TYR A 73 -10.71 4.70 0.21
C TYR A 73 -10.62 3.20 -0.09
N LEU A 74 -11.56 2.40 0.42
CA LEU A 74 -11.52 0.94 0.26
C LEU A 74 -11.56 0.51 -1.20
N GLY A 75 -12.43 1.13 -2.01
CA GLY A 75 -12.55 0.78 -3.43
C GLY A 75 -11.23 1.01 -4.18
N ASP A 76 -10.57 2.13 -3.92
CA ASP A 76 -9.31 2.50 -4.58
C ASP A 76 -8.12 1.62 -4.11
N VAL A 77 -8.09 1.21 -2.84
CA VAL A 77 -7.14 0.22 -2.33
C VAL A 77 -7.34 -1.13 -3.01
N LEU A 78 -8.58 -1.63 -3.07
CA LEU A 78 -8.90 -2.94 -3.64
C LEU A 78 -8.55 -3.00 -5.13
N VAL A 79 -8.98 -2.02 -5.93
CA VAL A 79 -8.68 -2.03 -7.36
C VAL A 79 -7.18 -1.94 -7.63
N THR A 80 -6.44 -1.15 -6.84
CA THR A 80 -4.99 -0.97 -7.01
C THR A 80 -4.21 -2.24 -6.61
N ALA A 81 -4.65 -2.93 -5.56
CA ALA A 81 -4.00 -4.13 -5.05
C ALA A 81 -4.29 -5.39 -5.89
N TYR A 82 -5.51 -5.50 -6.47
CA TYR A 82 -5.90 -6.68 -7.23
C TYR A 82 -5.67 -6.56 -8.74
N SER A 83 -5.63 -5.36 -9.29
CA SER A 83 -5.46 -5.17 -10.74
C SER A 83 -4.13 -5.72 -11.24
N GLN A 84 -4.19 -6.55 -12.27
CA GLN A 84 -3.01 -7.05 -12.99
C GLN A 84 -2.26 -5.92 -13.72
N PHE A 85 -2.94 -4.83 -14.01
CA PHE A 85 -2.36 -3.66 -14.67
C PHE A 85 -1.75 -2.65 -13.68
N SER A 86 -1.85 -2.90 -12.37
CA SER A 86 -1.24 -2.05 -11.35
C SER A 86 0.29 -2.15 -11.41
N ARG A 87 0.95 -1.07 -11.82
CA ARG A 87 2.41 -0.96 -11.84
C ARG A 87 3.05 -1.25 -10.48
N ASN A 88 2.42 -0.76 -9.41
CA ASN A 88 2.88 -1.00 -8.05
C ASN A 88 2.80 -2.49 -7.68
N ARG A 89 1.71 -3.16 -8.06
CA ARG A 89 1.57 -4.61 -7.86
C ARG A 89 2.64 -5.38 -8.65
N GLN A 90 2.84 -5.05 -9.93
CA GLN A 90 3.86 -5.68 -10.77
C GLN A 90 5.26 -5.48 -10.20
N PHE A 91 5.60 -4.28 -9.73
CA PHE A 91 6.86 -3.98 -9.06
C PHE A 91 7.06 -4.86 -7.82
N GLY A 92 6.04 -4.99 -6.98
CA GLY A 92 6.06 -5.90 -5.84
C GLY A 92 6.25 -7.36 -6.24
N GLN A 93 5.61 -7.81 -7.32
CA GLN A 93 5.76 -9.18 -7.85
C GLN A 93 7.22 -9.45 -8.26
N MET A 94 7.85 -8.54 -8.98
CA MET A 94 9.25 -8.68 -9.40
C MET A 94 10.18 -8.84 -8.18
N ILE A 95 10.00 -8.00 -7.16
CA ILE A 95 10.80 -8.08 -5.93
C ILE A 95 10.53 -9.39 -5.19
N GLY A 96 9.28 -9.85 -5.13
CA GLY A 96 8.91 -11.13 -4.54
C GLY A 96 9.50 -12.34 -5.29
N MET A 97 9.71 -12.22 -6.61
CA MET A 97 10.41 -13.20 -7.45
C MET A 97 11.94 -13.19 -7.28
N GLY A 98 12.48 -12.21 -6.53
CA GLY A 98 13.92 -12.13 -6.26
C GLY A 98 14.68 -11.08 -7.06
N TYR A 99 14.01 -10.24 -7.85
CA TYR A 99 14.66 -9.09 -8.47
C TYR A 99 15.15 -8.11 -7.39
N SER A 100 16.34 -7.54 -7.61
CA SER A 100 16.74 -6.39 -6.80
C SER A 100 15.83 -5.19 -7.10
N VAL A 101 15.68 -4.28 -6.14
CA VAL A 101 14.90 -3.05 -6.32
C VAL A 101 15.35 -2.30 -7.57
N LYS A 102 16.65 -2.16 -7.77
CA LYS A 102 17.24 -1.49 -8.94
C LYS A 102 16.90 -2.21 -10.25
N ALA A 103 17.01 -3.54 -10.27
CA ALA A 103 16.67 -4.33 -11.47
C ALA A 103 15.17 -4.19 -11.82
N ALA A 104 14.30 -4.29 -10.81
CA ALA A 104 12.87 -4.11 -11.03
C ALA A 104 12.53 -2.69 -11.55
N GLN A 105 13.19 -1.64 -11.03
CA GLN A 105 13.00 -0.28 -11.53
C GLN A 105 13.49 -0.10 -12.97
N THR A 106 14.58 -0.78 -13.35
CA THR A 106 15.12 -0.68 -14.72
C THR A 106 14.24 -1.43 -15.74
N GLU A 107 13.66 -2.56 -15.33
CA GLU A 107 12.79 -3.38 -16.19
C GLU A 107 11.44 -2.71 -16.46
N MET A 108 10.98 -1.86 -15.56
CA MET A 108 9.70 -1.18 -15.71
C MET A 108 9.84 0.05 -16.61
N GLU A 109 8.99 0.12 -17.66
CA GLU A 109 8.91 1.30 -18.55
C GLU A 109 8.45 2.57 -17.82
N MET A 110 7.69 2.42 -16.73
CA MET A 110 7.12 3.52 -15.95
C MET A 110 7.33 3.28 -14.45
N VAL A 111 7.55 4.37 -13.73
CA VAL A 111 7.80 4.35 -12.29
C VAL A 111 6.63 3.78 -11.50
N ALA A 112 6.94 2.92 -10.53
CA ALA A 112 6.00 2.51 -9.47
C ALA A 112 6.00 3.58 -8.37
N GLU A 113 4.97 4.41 -8.34
CA GLU A 113 4.87 5.55 -7.41
C GLU A 113 4.93 5.15 -5.94
N GLY A 114 4.47 3.95 -5.61
CA GLY A 114 4.53 3.40 -4.25
C GLY A 114 5.96 3.24 -3.72
N PHE A 115 6.98 3.15 -4.60
CA PHE A 115 8.37 3.21 -4.17
C PHE A 115 8.68 4.52 -3.43
N TYR A 116 8.43 5.65 -4.07
CA TYR A 116 8.64 6.96 -3.45
C TYR A 116 7.65 7.23 -2.33
N GLY A 117 6.39 6.81 -2.50
CA GLY A 117 5.35 6.90 -1.47
C GLY A 117 5.76 6.22 -0.17
N THR A 118 6.39 5.05 -0.25
CA THR A 118 6.89 4.34 0.95
C THR A 118 7.85 5.20 1.77
N LYS A 119 8.81 5.85 1.11
CA LYS A 119 9.75 6.74 1.80
C LYS A 119 9.04 7.96 2.38
N ALA A 120 8.17 8.58 1.60
CA ALA A 120 7.46 9.78 2.04
C ALA A 120 6.59 9.51 3.29
N ILE A 121 5.79 8.45 3.28
CA ILE A 121 4.95 8.07 4.43
C ILE A 121 5.81 7.68 5.64
N HIS A 122 6.89 6.91 5.43
CA HIS A 122 7.82 6.57 6.51
C HIS A 122 8.42 7.81 7.17
N GLU A 123 8.88 8.80 6.39
CA GLU A 123 9.45 10.04 6.95
C GLU A 123 8.39 10.88 7.68
N VAL A 124 7.20 11.02 7.14
CA VAL A 124 6.09 11.70 7.83
C VAL A 124 5.76 10.97 9.13
N ASN A 125 5.70 9.64 9.11
CA ASN A 125 5.36 8.84 10.29
C ASN A 125 6.40 8.94 11.42
N LYS A 126 7.66 9.26 11.12
CA LYS A 126 8.67 9.53 12.18
C LYS A 126 8.26 10.67 13.11
N THR A 127 7.51 11.65 12.61
CA THR A 127 7.03 12.77 13.41
C THR A 127 5.71 12.48 14.12
N ILE A 128 4.91 11.55 13.59
CA ILE A 128 3.60 11.17 14.14
C ILE A 128 3.74 10.04 15.16
N GLY A 129 4.58 9.04 14.87
CA GLY A 129 4.89 7.94 15.78
C GLY A 129 3.84 6.83 15.81
N LEU A 130 3.14 6.57 14.69
CA LEU A 130 2.17 5.49 14.59
C LEU A 130 2.85 4.13 14.31
N GLU A 131 2.19 3.06 14.75
CA GLU A 131 2.53 1.71 14.31
C GLU A 131 1.90 1.43 12.94
N LEU A 132 2.72 1.43 11.89
CA LEU A 132 2.35 1.14 10.51
C LEU A 132 3.17 -0.06 10.00
N PRO A 133 2.84 -1.29 10.43
CA PRO A 133 3.68 -2.46 10.17
C PRO A 133 3.88 -2.76 8.69
N ILE A 134 2.88 -2.52 7.81
CA ILE A 134 3.02 -2.77 6.38
C ILE A 134 3.93 -1.73 5.74
N VAL A 135 3.71 -0.44 6.03
CA VAL A 135 4.58 0.64 5.52
C VAL A 135 6.02 0.41 5.95
N GLU A 136 6.26 0.06 7.23
CA GLU A 136 7.59 -0.21 7.76
C GLU A 136 8.24 -1.43 7.09
N ALA A 137 7.49 -2.53 6.87
CA ALA A 137 7.98 -3.70 6.16
C ALA A 137 8.39 -3.35 4.72
N MET A 138 7.59 -2.55 4.01
CA MET A 138 7.92 -2.10 2.66
C MET A 138 9.16 -1.20 2.68
N TYR A 139 9.29 -0.29 3.63
CA TYR A 139 10.49 0.55 3.77
C TYR A 139 11.75 -0.30 4.00
N GLN A 140 11.67 -1.30 4.87
CA GLN A 140 12.79 -2.20 5.13
C GLN A 140 13.23 -2.98 3.89
N ILE A 141 12.29 -3.46 3.08
CA ILE A 141 12.61 -4.18 1.85
C ILE A 141 13.17 -3.24 0.79
N LEU A 142 12.49 -2.11 0.54
CA LEU A 142 12.77 -1.26 -0.60
C LEU A 142 14.01 -0.37 -0.40
N TYR A 143 14.27 0.07 0.84
CA TYR A 143 15.34 1.04 1.15
C TYR A 143 16.45 0.47 2.04
N GLN A 144 16.15 -0.52 2.87
CA GLN A 144 17.17 -1.18 3.70
C GLN A 144 17.61 -2.53 3.13
N HIS A 145 17.07 -2.92 1.98
CA HIS A 145 17.41 -4.16 1.25
C HIS A 145 17.25 -5.44 2.08
N LYS A 146 16.31 -5.44 3.04
CA LYS A 146 15.99 -6.66 3.78
C LYS A 146 15.31 -7.69 2.89
N SER A 147 15.49 -8.97 3.21
CA SER A 147 14.88 -10.06 2.46
C SER A 147 13.36 -9.99 2.47
N PRO A 148 12.69 -9.96 1.29
CA PRO A 148 11.23 -9.93 1.20
C PRO A 148 10.59 -11.10 1.96
N LYS A 149 11.10 -12.31 1.78
CA LYS A 149 10.56 -13.53 2.40
C LYS A 149 10.57 -13.46 3.93
N SER A 150 11.69 -13.06 4.54
CA SER A 150 11.77 -12.97 6.01
C SER A 150 10.97 -11.81 6.57
N THR A 151 10.94 -10.66 5.88
CA THR A 151 10.23 -9.47 6.33
C THR A 151 8.71 -9.69 6.28
N ILE A 152 8.19 -10.24 5.18
CA ILE A 152 6.76 -10.59 5.08
C ILE A 152 6.37 -11.66 6.11
N LYS A 153 7.23 -12.68 6.32
CA LYS A 153 6.98 -13.66 7.38
C LYS A 153 6.90 -13.02 8.77
N GLY A 154 7.76 -12.05 9.07
CA GLY A 154 7.70 -11.31 10.34
C GLY A 154 6.45 -10.42 10.44
N LEU A 155 5.97 -9.89 9.31
CA LEU A 155 4.76 -9.07 9.25
C LEU A 155 3.49 -9.87 9.63
N THR A 156 3.42 -11.17 9.28
CA THR A 156 2.26 -12.01 9.62
C THR A 156 1.98 -12.11 11.12
N GLN A 157 3.00 -11.91 11.96
CA GLN A 157 2.87 -11.96 13.42
C GLN A 157 2.33 -10.65 14.03
N LYS A 158 2.26 -9.58 13.22
CA LYS A 158 1.82 -8.26 13.64
C LYS A 158 0.38 -7.93 13.21
N PHE A 159 -0.21 -8.78 12.38
CA PHE A 159 -1.58 -8.61 11.92
C PHE A 159 -2.59 -8.94 13.02
N GLN A 160 -3.67 -8.17 13.02
CA GLN A 160 -4.83 -8.36 13.89
C GLN A 160 -5.89 -9.20 13.18
#